data_9e9655a7db85b574753863de67c5bf7d
#
_entry.id   9e9655a7db85b574753863de67c5bf7d
#
_cell.length_a   1.000
_cell.length_b   1.000
_cell.length_c   1.000
_cell.angle_alpha   90.00
_cell.angle_beta   90.00
_cell.angle_gamma   90.00
#
_symmetry.space_group_name_H-M   'P 1'
#
loop_
_entity.id
_entity.type
_entity.pdbx_description
1 polymer ?
#
loop_
_entity_poly.entity_id
_entity_poly.type
_entity_poly.pdbx_seq_one_letter_code
_entity_poly.pdbx_strand_id
1 'polypeptide(L)'
;RVEYWDDEIDSMASFDLLTQRRDGALEKIYLSPAREVLFGSTEETAEALRAAVKKARGKHRTALEKATEADLSQLDSGLMPEAMDKYYGIRYPEPATLLDHLDAPLFILDEVGGIRDAQKATEFRRSEELTGLLEEGVLCPGLDVLYQTMDDLVIAAQKQSTLLCENFLRGMNEFKLKDLINAEAFAAPNWNGDLASLREDLDPLLAQG
;
A
#
# COMPACT_ATOMS: atom_id res chain seq x y z
N ARG A 1 -18.15 -1.59 23.84
CA ARG A 1 -19.60 -1.80 23.74
C ARG A 1 -20.29 -0.46 23.62
N VAL A 2 -21.09 -0.28 22.58
CA VAL A 2 -21.96 0.87 22.38
C VAL A 2 -23.40 0.37 22.47
N GLU A 3 -24.22 1.02 23.26
CA GLU A 3 -25.65 0.71 23.38
C GLU A 3 -26.44 1.87 22.81
N TYR A 4 -27.45 1.53 22.03
CA TYR A 4 -28.33 2.47 21.37
C TYR A 4 -29.73 2.42 21.98
N TRP A 5 -30.34 3.56 22.06
CA TRP A 5 -31.77 3.72 22.28
C TRP A 5 -32.33 4.44 21.07
N ASP A 6 -33.05 3.71 20.24
CA ASP A 6 -33.45 4.15 18.90
C ASP A 6 -32.20 4.58 18.08
N ASP A 7 -32.14 5.80 17.57
CA ASP A 7 -31.01 6.35 16.80
C ASP A 7 -29.96 7.08 17.66
N GLU A 8 -30.14 7.10 18.98
CA GLU A 8 -29.21 7.78 19.90
C GLU A 8 -28.32 6.77 20.64
N ILE A 9 -27.09 7.20 20.94
CA ILE A 9 -26.18 6.42 21.79
C ILE A 9 -26.58 6.63 23.25
N ASP A 10 -27.12 5.59 23.87
CA ASP A 10 -27.48 5.60 25.30
C ASP A 10 -26.24 5.47 26.18
N SER A 11 -25.35 4.53 25.88
CA SER A 11 -24.14 4.35 26.66
C SER A 11 -22.98 3.77 25.86
N MET A 12 -21.76 4.12 26.27
CA MET A 12 -20.51 3.52 25.78
C MET A 12 -19.68 3.03 26.95
N ALA A 13 -19.08 1.87 26.82
CA ALA A 13 -18.21 1.30 27.83
C ALA A 13 -17.12 0.39 27.22
N SER A 14 -15.95 0.35 27.83
CA SER A 14 -15.01 -0.75 27.65
C SER A 14 -15.59 -2.03 28.28
N PHE A 15 -15.16 -3.18 27.79
CA PHE A 15 -15.55 -4.47 28.34
C PHE A 15 -14.42 -5.50 28.14
N ASP A 16 -14.36 -6.43 29.05
CA ASP A 16 -13.44 -7.55 28.96
C ASP A 16 -13.94 -8.58 27.95
N LEU A 17 -13.10 -8.98 26.99
CA LEU A 17 -13.47 -9.88 25.89
C LEU A 17 -13.85 -11.30 26.33
N LEU A 18 -13.27 -11.78 27.43
CA LEU A 18 -13.51 -13.14 27.93
C LEU A 18 -14.75 -13.22 28.80
N THR A 19 -14.89 -12.28 29.73
CA THR A 19 -15.99 -12.28 30.71
C THR A 19 -17.20 -11.48 30.24
N GLN A 20 -17.04 -10.67 29.19
CA GLN A 20 -18.09 -9.77 28.67
C GLN A 20 -18.58 -8.72 29.70
N ARG A 21 -17.85 -8.57 30.79
CA ARG A 21 -18.20 -7.58 31.84
C ARG A 21 -17.74 -6.19 31.43
N ARG A 22 -18.58 -5.20 31.74
CA ARG A 22 -18.22 -3.78 31.59
C ARG A 22 -17.09 -3.44 32.55
N ASP A 23 -16.11 -2.71 32.04
CA ASP A 23 -14.93 -2.28 32.81
C ASP A 23 -14.97 -0.78 33.11
N GLY A 24 -15.49 0.05 32.23
CA GLY A 24 -15.56 1.49 32.46
C GLY A 24 -16.46 2.21 31.47
N ALA A 25 -17.12 3.26 31.91
CA ALA A 25 -17.88 4.14 31.02
C ALA A 25 -16.94 5.00 30.18
N LEU A 26 -17.31 5.23 28.93
CA LEU A 26 -16.58 6.05 27.98
C LEU A 26 -17.49 7.19 27.48
N GLU A 27 -16.96 8.41 27.50
CA GLU A 27 -17.64 9.58 26.93
C GLU A 27 -17.34 9.72 25.43
N LYS A 28 -16.21 9.18 24.96
CA LYS A 28 -15.75 9.28 23.58
C LYS A 28 -14.99 8.05 23.18
N ILE A 29 -15.18 7.63 21.93
CA ILE A 29 -14.43 6.56 21.29
C ILE A 29 -13.93 7.01 19.93
N TYR A 30 -12.71 6.62 19.59
CA TYR A 30 -12.15 6.78 18.25
C TYR A 30 -12.25 5.42 17.55
N LEU A 31 -12.98 5.39 16.44
CA LEU A 31 -13.12 4.20 15.62
C LEU A 31 -12.27 4.37 14.37
N SER A 32 -11.30 3.51 14.19
CA SER A 32 -10.60 3.40 12.93
C SER A 32 -11.44 2.58 11.95
N PRO A 33 -11.37 2.89 10.64
CA PRO A 33 -12.04 2.07 9.63
C PRO A 33 -11.61 0.61 9.74
N ALA A 34 -12.55 -0.31 9.61
CA ALA A 34 -12.29 -1.75 9.60
C ALA A 34 -11.84 -2.24 8.20
N ARG A 35 -11.89 -1.37 7.20
CA ARG A 35 -11.55 -1.66 5.81
C ARG A 35 -10.59 -0.61 5.28
N GLU A 36 -9.68 -1.01 4.41
CA GLU A 36 -8.75 -0.09 3.75
C GLU A 36 -9.45 0.79 2.70
N VAL A 37 -10.49 0.25 2.06
CA VAL A 37 -11.23 0.95 1.02
C VAL A 37 -12.54 1.49 1.59
N LEU A 38 -12.66 2.82 1.61
CA LEU A 38 -13.86 3.52 2.05
C LEU A 38 -14.56 4.12 0.83
N PHE A 39 -15.69 3.56 0.48
CA PHE A 39 -16.56 4.12 -0.54
C PHE A 39 -17.49 5.19 0.05
N GLY A 40 -18.00 6.06 -0.82
CA GLY A 40 -19.02 7.05 -0.49
C GLY A 40 -20.41 6.43 -0.36
N SER A 41 -21.41 7.07 -0.95
CA SER A 41 -22.75 6.49 -0.99
C SER A 41 -22.82 5.25 -1.91
N THR A 42 -23.85 4.43 -1.70
CA THR A 42 -24.11 3.25 -2.55
C THR A 42 -24.42 3.65 -3.98
N GLU A 43 -25.11 4.79 -4.17
CA GLU A 43 -25.48 5.34 -5.47
C GLU A 43 -24.23 5.76 -6.26
N GLU A 44 -23.35 6.59 -5.65
CA GLU A 44 -22.10 7.04 -6.28
C GLU A 44 -21.21 5.86 -6.65
N THR A 45 -21.14 4.87 -5.76
CA THR A 45 -20.36 3.65 -5.97
C THR A 45 -20.93 2.84 -7.14
N ALA A 46 -22.24 2.66 -7.21
CA ALA A 46 -22.90 1.95 -8.30
C ALA A 46 -22.68 2.65 -9.66
N GLU A 47 -22.77 3.97 -9.70
CA GLU A 47 -22.51 4.75 -10.92
C GLU A 47 -21.05 4.60 -11.38
N ALA A 48 -20.10 4.72 -10.47
CA ALA A 48 -18.69 4.55 -10.77
C ALA A 48 -18.36 3.14 -11.27
N LEU A 49 -18.96 2.10 -10.65
CA LEU A 49 -18.79 0.72 -11.07
C LEU A 49 -19.40 0.47 -12.46
N ARG A 50 -20.59 0.97 -12.74
CA ARG A 50 -21.20 0.90 -14.08
C ARG A 50 -20.35 1.62 -15.13
N ALA A 51 -19.77 2.77 -14.79
CA ALA A 51 -18.88 3.49 -15.69
C ALA A 51 -17.60 2.69 -15.99
N ALA A 52 -17.03 2.01 -15.01
CA ALA A 52 -15.86 1.14 -15.19
C ALA A 52 -16.20 -0.06 -16.08
N VAL A 53 -17.31 -0.75 -15.84
CA VAL A 53 -17.81 -1.85 -16.66
C VAL A 53 -18.03 -1.40 -18.11
N LYS A 54 -18.60 -0.23 -18.32
CA LYS A 54 -18.83 0.32 -19.66
C LYS A 54 -17.53 0.61 -20.43
N LYS A 55 -16.44 0.96 -19.72
CA LYS A 55 -15.11 1.20 -20.33
C LYS A 55 -14.43 -0.09 -20.75
N ALA A 56 -14.72 -1.20 -20.08
CA ALA A 56 -14.17 -2.52 -20.43
C ALA A 56 -14.60 -2.96 -21.85
N ARG A 57 -13.77 -3.76 -22.52
CA ARG A 57 -14.00 -4.19 -23.90
C ARG A 57 -13.82 -5.70 -24.08
N GLY A 58 -14.46 -6.25 -25.12
CA GLY A 58 -14.28 -7.64 -25.50
C GLY A 58 -14.68 -8.64 -24.41
N LYS A 59 -13.91 -9.71 -24.26
CA LYS A 59 -14.15 -10.76 -23.28
C LYS A 59 -14.16 -10.25 -21.84
N HIS A 60 -13.29 -9.30 -21.53
CA HIS A 60 -13.19 -8.70 -20.20
C HIS A 60 -14.50 -8.01 -19.79
N ARG A 61 -15.16 -7.36 -20.73
CA ARG A 61 -16.44 -6.70 -20.43
C ARG A 61 -17.50 -7.71 -19.98
N THR A 62 -17.68 -8.78 -20.72
CA THR A 62 -18.68 -9.81 -20.40
C THR A 62 -18.40 -10.48 -19.05
N ALA A 63 -17.11 -10.81 -18.78
CA ALA A 63 -16.70 -11.38 -17.51
C ALA A 63 -16.96 -10.40 -16.34
N LEU A 64 -16.59 -9.13 -16.52
CA LEU A 64 -16.77 -8.09 -15.52
C LEU A 64 -18.27 -7.78 -15.27
N GLU A 65 -19.10 -7.71 -16.31
CA GLU A 65 -20.56 -7.53 -16.18
C GLU A 65 -21.15 -8.62 -15.30
N LYS A 66 -20.78 -9.87 -15.54
CA LYS A 66 -21.24 -11.02 -14.76
C LYS A 66 -20.73 -10.99 -13.31
N ALA A 67 -19.46 -10.66 -13.13
CA ALA A 67 -18.83 -10.65 -11.80
C ALA A 67 -19.35 -9.50 -10.92
N THR A 68 -19.78 -8.40 -11.52
CA THR A 68 -20.27 -7.20 -10.81
C THR A 68 -21.79 -7.17 -10.62
N GLU A 69 -22.52 -8.07 -11.25
CA GLU A 69 -24.01 -8.09 -11.23
C GLU A 69 -24.58 -8.14 -9.81
N ALA A 70 -24.06 -9.04 -8.99
CA ALA A 70 -24.51 -9.19 -7.60
C ALA A 70 -24.19 -7.96 -6.74
N ASP A 71 -23.00 -7.40 -6.90
CA ASP A 71 -22.56 -6.19 -6.17
C ASP A 71 -23.39 -4.96 -6.57
N LEU A 72 -23.66 -4.80 -7.86
CA LEU A 72 -24.53 -3.73 -8.35
C LEU A 72 -25.96 -3.87 -7.82
N SER A 73 -26.48 -5.09 -7.75
CA SER A 73 -27.82 -5.33 -7.17
C SER A 73 -27.89 -4.98 -5.69
N GLN A 74 -26.82 -5.25 -4.92
CA GLN A 74 -26.74 -4.84 -3.51
C GLN A 74 -26.67 -3.31 -3.38
N LEU A 75 -25.80 -2.66 -4.16
CA LEU A 75 -25.65 -1.20 -4.18
C LEU A 75 -26.99 -0.51 -4.52
N ASP A 76 -27.71 -1.01 -5.51
CA ASP A 76 -29.02 -0.48 -5.90
C ASP A 76 -30.08 -0.66 -4.80
N SER A 77 -29.89 -1.63 -3.93
CA SER A 77 -30.73 -1.84 -2.75
C SER A 77 -30.31 -1.03 -1.53
N GLY A 78 -29.30 -0.16 -1.67
CA GLY A 78 -28.75 0.65 -0.58
C GLY A 78 -27.79 -0.13 0.34
N LEU A 79 -27.33 -1.30 -0.08
CA LEU A 79 -26.40 -2.13 0.70
C LEU A 79 -25.00 -2.10 0.09
N MET A 80 -23.99 -1.86 0.93
CA MET A 80 -22.59 -1.92 0.51
C MET A 80 -22.10 -3.35 0.51
N PRO A 81 -21.61 -3.90 -0.63
CA PRO A 81 -21.03 -5.24 -0.70
C PRO A 81 -19.83 -5.41 0.25
N GLU A 82 -19.59 -6.64 0.70
CA GLU A 82 -18.48 -6.93 1.62
C GLU A 82 -17.11 -6.77 0.97
N ALA A 83 -16.94 -7.33 -0.23
CA ALA A 83 -15.64 -7.40 -0.91
C ALA A 83 -15.44 -6.22 -1.88
N MET A 84 -15.34 -5.01 -1.33
CA MET A 84 -15.17 -3.79 -2.13
C MET A 84 -13.72 -3.49 -2.53
N ASP A 85 -12.74 -4.20 -1.95
CA ASP A 85 -11.32 -3.96 -2.19
C ASP A 85 -10.92 -4.19 -3.66
N LYS A 86 -11.61 -5.10 -4.35
CA LYS A 86 -11.45 -5.33 -5.80
C LYS A 86 -11.78 -4.10 -6.66
N TYR A 87 -12.44 -3.10 -6.10
CA TYR A 87 -12.80 -1.84 -6.77
C TYR A 87 -11.93 -0.66 -6.34
N TYR A 88 -10.82 -0.93 -5.68
CA TYR A 88 -9.91 0.10 -5.16
C TYR A 88 -9.55 1.16 -6.20
N GLY A 89 -9.13 0.75 -7.40
CA GLY A 89 -8.73 1.65 -8.47
C GLY A 89 -9.86 2.55 -9.00
N ILE A 90 -11.13 2.18 -8.78
CA ILE A 90 -12.28 3.04 -9.08
C ILE A 90 -12.40 4.15 -8.02
N ARG A 91 -12.17 3.80 -6.76
CA ARG A 91 -12.30 4.75 -5.63
C ARG A 91 -11.11 5.69 -5.52
N TYR A 92 -9.92 5.19 -5.77
CA TYR A 92 -8.64 5.91 -5.62
C TYR A 92 -7.85 5.85 -6.93
N PRO A 93 -8.24 6.63 -7.96
CA PRO A 93 -7.54 6.65 -9.25
C PRO A 93 -6.13 7.25 -9.13
N GLU A 94 -5.87 8.04 -8.11
CA GLU A 94 -4.57 8.64 -7.79
C GLU A 94 -4.21 8.24 -6.36
N PRO A 95 -3.59 7.07 -6.16
CA PRO A 95 -3.25 6.59 -4.82
C PRO A 95 -2.13 7.43 -4.20
N ALA A 96 -2.25 7.72 -2.92
CA ALA A 96 -1.16 8.29 -2.14
C ALA A 96 -0.08 7.24 -1.86
N THR A 97 1.15 7.69 -1.76
CA THR A 97 2.32 6.88 -1.39
C THR A 97 2.78 7.20 0.03
N LEU A 98 3.67 6.39 0.59
CA LEU A 98 4.29 6.70 1.88
C LEU A 98 4.92 8.11 1.89
N LEU A 99 5.42 8.55 0.74
CA LEU A 99 6.11 9.82 0.59
C LEU A 99 5.20 11.03 0.75
N ASP A 100 3.93 10.87 0.41
CA ASP A 100 2.92 11.92 0.54
C ASP A 100 2.56 12.21 2.02
N HIS A 101 2.97 11.30 2.91
CA HIS A 101 2.78 11.41 4.35
C HIS A 101 4.03 11.88 5.12
N LEU A 102 5.13 12.13 4.42
CA LEU A 102 6.40 12.54 5.00
C LEU A 102 6.72 13.98 4.61
N ASP A 103 7.12 14.78 5.60
CA ASP A 103 7.56 16.15 5.36
C ASP A 103 9.07 16.18 5.07
N ALA A 104 9.42 16.58 3.85
CA ALA A 104 10.80 16.71 3.37
C ALA A 104 11.74 15.54 3.75
N PRO A 105 11.41 14.28 3.39
CA PRO A 105 12.21 13.13 3.77
C PRO A 105 13.58 13.13 3.09
N LEU A 106 14.57 12.55 3.75
CA LEU A 106 15.82 12.13 3.11
C LEU A 106 15.61 10.76 2.48
N PHE A 107 15.75 10.68 1.18
CA PHE A 107 15.77 9.42 0.44
C PHE A 107 17.15 8.79 0.50
N ILE A 108 17.23 7.54 0.88
CA ILE A 108 18.45 6.75 0.75
C ILE A 108 18.12 5.57 -0.14
N LEU A 109 18.71 5.52 -1.31
CA LEU A 109 18.59 4.42 -2.26
C LEU A 109 19.91 3.63 -2.24
N ASP A 110 19.82 2.40 -1.79
CA ASP A 110 20.94 1.48 -1.68
C ASP A 110 20.92 0.51 -2.86
N GLU A 111 22.00 0.51 -3.66
CA GLU A 111 22.15 -0.31 -4.87
C GLU A 111 20.96 -0.16 -5.85
N VAL A 112 20.86 0.98 -6.52
CA VAL A 112 19.79 1.29 -7.49
C VAL A 112 19.63 0.19 -8.56
N GLY A 113 20.73 -0.45 -8.98
CA GLY A 113 20.69 -1.59 -9.88
C GLY A 113 19.88 -2.75 -9.32
N GLY A 114 20.06 -3.10 -8.06
CA GLY A 114 19.31 -4.13 -7.36
C GLY A 114 17.82 -3.78 -7.20
N ILE A 115 17.52 -2.51 -6.88
CA ILE A 115 16.13 -2.02 -6.80
C ILE A 115 15.43 -2.20 -8.15
N ARG A 116 16.09 -1.83 -9.24
CA ARG A 116 15.54 -1.96 -10.61
C ARG A 116 15.28 -3.41 -11.00
N ASP A 117 16.20 -4.32 -10.69
CA ASP A 117 16.03 -5.74 -11.00
C ASP A 117 14.92 -6.38 -10.16
N ALA A 118 14.82 -6.03 -8.89
CA ALA A 118 13.72 -6.46 -8.02
C ALA A 118 12.36 -5.94 -8.54
N GLN A 119 12.31 -4.68 -8.97
CA GLN A 119 11.10 -4.09 -9.54
C GLN A 119 10.67 -4.79 -10.82
N LYS A 120 11.58 -5.03 -11.76
CA LYS A 120 11.29 -5.77 -13.01
C LYS A 120 10.73 -7.17 -12.74
N ALA A 121 11.34 -7.90 -11.80
CA ALA A 121 10.86 -9.23 -11.41
C ALA A 121 9.45 -9.18 -10.79
N THR A 122 9.17 -8.15 -10.03
CA THR A 122 7.85 -7.93 -9.42
C THR A 122 6.81 -7.53 -10.47
N GLU A 123 7.15 -6.64 -11.39
CA GLU A 123 6.26 -6.25 -12.50
C GLU A 123 5.88 -7.42 -13.38
N PHE A 124 6.83 -8.30 -13.71
CA PHE A 124 6.56 -9.47 -14.52
C PHE A 124 5.51 -10.36 -13.84
N ARG A 125 5.74 -10.77 -12.60
CA ARG A 125 4.79 -11.61 -11.84
C ARG A 125 3.42 -10.95 -11.72
N ARG A 126 3.39 -9.68 -11.38
CA ARG A 126 2.16 -8.90 -11.24
C ARG A 126 1.36 -8.82 -12.53
N SER A 127 2.04 -8.59 -13.67
CA SER A 127 1.35 -8.49 -14.95
C SER A 127 0.65 -9.79 -15.35
N GLU A 128 1.25 -10.95 -15.03
CA GLU A 128 0.62 -12.25 -15.24
C GLU A 128 -0.60 -12.45 -14.34
N GLU A 129 -0.46 -12.15 -13.05
CA GLU A 129 -1.56 -12.25 -12.07
C GLU A 129 -2.73 -11.32 -12.42
N LEU A 130 -2.45 -10.05 -12.69
CA LEU A 130 -3.48 -9.07 -13.05
C LEU A 130 -4.19 -9.43 -14.35
N THR A 131 -3.45 -9.94 -15.34
CA THR A 131 -4.05 -10.38 -16.59
C THR A 131 -5.05 -11.51 -16.35
N GLY A 132 -4.69 -12.50 -15.55
CA GLY A 132 -5.59 -13.59 -15.18
C GLY A 132 -6.85 -13.09 -14.46
N LEU A 133 -6.68 -12.27 -13.43
CA LEU A 133 -7.80 -11.75 -12.65
C LEU A 133 -8.73 -10.82 -13.47
N LEU A 134 -8.17 -10.06 -14.42
CA LEU A 134 -8.97 -9.24 -15.34
C LEU A 134 -9.73 -10.11 -16.36
N GLU A 135 -9.11 -11.19 -16.87
CA GLU A 135 -9.76 -12.13 -17.78
C GLU A 135 -10.91 -12.89 -17.11
N GLU A 136 -10.78 -13.19 -15.83
CA GLU A 136 -11.82 -13.82 -15.02
C GLU A 136 -12.92 -12.83 -14.58
N GLY A 137 -12.72 -11.54 -14.77
CA GLY A 137 -13.64 -10.47 -14.31
C GLY A 137 -13.64 -10.27 -12.80
N VAL A 138 -12.65 -10.80 -12.10
CA VAL A 138 -12.50 -10.65 -10.64
C VAL A 138 -12.08 -9.24 -10.26
N LEU A 139 -11.34 -8.57 -11.14
CA LEU A 139 -10.85 -7.21 -10.94
C LEU A 139 -11.40 -6.24 -11.99
N CYS A 140 -11.69 -5.02 -11.55
CA CYS A 140 -11.95 -3.91 -12.46
C CYS A 140 -10.65 -3.35 -13.07
N PRO A 141 -10.70 -2.82 -14.32
CA PRO A 141 -9.60 -2.04 -14.88
C PRO A 141 -9.20 -0.86 -13.96
N GLY A 142 -7.90 -0.55 -13.93
CA GLY A 142 -7.36 0.56 -13.14
C GLY A 142 -6.63 0.14 -11.86
N LEU A 143 -6.44 -1.15 -11.63
CA LEU A 143 -5.64 -1.63 -10.49
C LEU A 143 -4.13 -1.47 -10.68
N ASP A 144 -3.69 -1.17 -11.89
CA ASP A 144 -2.32 -0.79 -12.20
C ASP A 144 -1.86 0.46 -11.43
N VAL A 145 -2.80 1.35 -11.07
CA VAL A 145 -2.53 2.55 -10.25
C VAL A 145 -2.02 2.24 -8.82
N LEU A 146 -2.21 1.02 -8.33
CA LEU A 146 -1.73 0.61 -7.01
C LEU A 146 -0.22 0.46 -6.89
N TYR A 147 0.49 0.54 -8.00
CA TYR A 147 1.90 0.21 -8.04
C TYR A 147 2.72 1.34 -8.62
N GLN A 148 3.82 1.63 -7.95
CA GLN A 148 4.79 2.62 -8.41
C GLN A 148 5.79 1.95 -9.36
N THR A 149 6.17 2.66 -10.41
CA THR A 149 7.19 2.25 -11.36
C THR A 149 8.58 2.75 -10.92
N MET A 150 9.63 2.27 -11.60
CA MET A 150 10.97 2.84 -11.38
C MET A 150 11.03 4.32 -11.76
N ASP A 151 10.30 4.74 -12.79
CA ASP A 151 10.22 6.14 -13.19
C ASP A 151 9.56 7.01 -12.12
N ASP A 152 8.50 6.51 -11.47
CA ASP A 152 7.85 7.21 -10.34
C ASP A 152 8.81 7.39 -9.18
N LEU A 153 9.60 6.35 -8.85
CA LEU A 153 10.62 6.42 -7.81
C LEU A 153 11.70 7.46 -8.15
N VAL A 154 12.20 7.47 -9.39
CA VAL A 154 13.19 8.45 -9.85
C VAL A 154 12.63 9.87 -9.77
N ILE A 155 11.38 10.09 -10.21
CA ILE A 155 10.72 11.39 -10.13
C ILE A 155 10.57 11.83 -8.68
N ALA A 156 10.16 10.94 -7.79
CA ALA A 156 10.02 11.22 -6.37
C ALA A 156 11.37 11.56 -5.73
N ALA A 157 12.40 10.77 -6.01
CA ALA A 157 13.76 11.00 -5.52
C ALA A 157 14.36 12.34 -5.99
N GLN A 158 14.07 12.75 -7.22
CA GLN A 158 14.55 14.05 -7.76
C GLN A 158 13.89 15.26 -7.08
N LYS A 159 12.73 15.09 -6.50
CA LYS A 159 12.01 16.16 -5.77
C LYS A 159 12.47 16.32 -4.33
N GLN A 160 13.19 15.35 -3.79
CA GLN A 160 13.62 15.28 -2.40
C GLN A 160 15.14 15.34 -2.27
N SER A 161 15.63 15.49 -1.04
CA SER A 161 17.04 15.25 -0.74
C SER A 161 17.31 13.76 -0.85
N THR A 162 18.21 13.38 -1.78
CA THR A 162 18.44 11.96 -2.08
C THR A 162 19.91 11.62 -1.97
N LEU A 163 20.23 10.54 -1.28
CA LEU A 163 21.53 9.89 -1.19
C LEU A 163 21.46 8.56 -1.93
N LEU A 164 22.36 8.33 -2.87
CA LEU A 164 22.55 7.04 -3.54
C LEU A 164 23.75 6.36 -2.93
N CYS A 165 23.58 5.15 -2.40
CA CYS A 165 24.65 4.33 -1.88
C CYS A 165 24.95 3.22 -2.89
N GLU A 166 26.15 3.21 -3.45
CA GLU A 166 26.53 2.29 -4.52
C GLU A 166 27.92 1.74 -4.27
N ASN A 167 28.10 0.45 -4.39
CA ASN A 167 29.43 -0.16 -4.40
C ASN A 167 30.18 0.11 -5.70
N PHE A 168 29.42 0.23 -6.80
CA PHE A 168 29.97 0.54 -8.12
C PHE A 168 29.09 1.56 -8.84
N LEU A 169 29.69 2.60 -9.37
CA LEU A 169 28.99 3.62 -10.16
C LEU A 169 28.48 3.05 -11.49
N ARG A 170 27.37 2.33 -11.46
CA ARG A 170 26.72 1.76 -12.65
C ARG A 170 25.25 2.11 -12.69
N GLY A 171 24.74 2.44 -13.89
CA GLY A 171 23.29 2.55 -14.12
C GLY A 171 22.59 3.73 -13.46
N MET A 172 23.32 4.79 -13.09
CA MET A 172 22.76 5.98 -12.43
C MET A 172 22.44 7.14 -13.38
N ASN A 173 22.36 6.88 -14.68
CA ASN A 173 22.14 7.92 -15.69
C ASN A 173 20.80 8.66 -15.55
N GLU A 174 19.85 8.09 -14.83
CA GLU A 174 18.54 8.67 -14.56
C GLU A 174 18.57 9.72 -13.45
N PHE A 175 19.61 9.68 -12.59
CA PHE A 175 19.75 10.62 -11.48
C PHE A 175 20.72 11.75 -11.84
N LYS A 176 20.28 12.97 -11.61
CA LYS A 176 21.13 14.14 -11.76
C LYS A 176 21.96 14.33 -10.48
N LEU A 177 23.15 13.75 -10.45
CA LEU A 177 24.04 13.85 -9.31
C LEU A 177 24.52 15.31 -9.12
N LYS A 178 24.52 15.76 -7.87
CA LYS A 178 25.05 17.07 -7.45
C LYS A 178 26.50 16.95 -6.99
N ASP A 179 26.81 15.86 -6.30
CA ASP A 179 28.12 15.60 -5.72
C ASP A 179 28.39 14.10 -5.66
N LEU A 180 29.63 13.71 -5.52
CA LEU A 180 30.10 12.34 -5.39
C LEU A 180 31.05 12.25 -4.20
N ILE A 181 30.66 11.47 -3.21
CA ILE A 181 31.45 11.21 -2.01
C ILE A 181 31.99 9.78 -2.10
N ASN A 182 33.31 9.64 -2.05
CA ASN A 182 33.92 8.32 -1.93
C ASN A 182 34.09 7.99 -0.43
N ALA A 183 33.32 7.01 0.06
CA ALA A 183 33.42 6.53 1.42
C ALA A 183 34.29 5.25 1.46
N GLU A 184 35.32 5.25 2.30
CA GLU A 184 36.07 4.05 2.60
C GLU A 184 35.19 3.17 3.51
N ALA A 185 34.71 2.05 2.97
CA ALA A 185 33.88 1.10 3.69
C ALA A 185 34.39 -0.33 3.51
N PHE A 186 34.27 -1.12 4.54
CA PHE A 186 34.60 -2.53 4.51
C PHE A 186 33.33 -3.35 4.70
N ALA A 187 33.27 -4.51 4.04
CA ALA A 187 32.16 -5.44 4.26
C ALA A 187 32.13 -5.89 5.70
N ALA A 188 30.99 -5.75 6.36
CA ALA A 188 30.80 -6.30 7.68
C ALA A 188 30.81 -7.83 7.64
N PRO A 189 31.35 -8.50 8.66
CA PRO A 189 31.26 -9.96 8.77
C PRO A 189 29.81 -10.43 8.78
N ASN A 190 29.59 -11.61 8.24
CA ASN A 190 28.25 -12.22 8.31
C ASN A 190 28.10 -12.96 9.65
N TRP A 191 27.34 -12.41 10.55
CA TRP A 191 27.10 -13.00 11.88
C TRP A 191 26.04 -14.10 11.88
N ASN A 192 25.34 -14.36 10.80
CA ASN A 192 24.30 -15.41 10.66
C ASN A 192 23.32 -15.53 11.84
N GLY A 193 23.04 -14.39 12.51
CA GLY A 193 22.20 -14.36 13.71
C GLY A 193 22.94 -14.68 15.01
N ASP A 194 24.24 -14.91 14.99
CA ASP A 194 25.04 -15.08 16.19
C ASP A 194 25.36 -13.74 16.86
N LEU A 195 24.61 -13.46 17.94
CA LEU A 195 24.74 -12.24 18.71
C LEU A 195 26.07 -12.14 19.48
N ALA A 196 26.72 -13.28 19.79
CA ALA A 196 28.01 -13.26 20.47
C ALA A 196 29.10 -12.74 19.55
N SER A 197 29.19 -13.28 18.34
CA SER A 197 30.12 -12.80 17.30
C SER A 197 29.86 -11.32 16.91
N LEU A 198 28.60 -10.92 16.80
CA LEU A 198 28.24 -9.51 16.56
C LEU A 198 28.80 -8.62 17.69
N ARG A 199 28.66 -9.02 18.92
CA ARG A 199 29.11 -8.26 20.08
C ARG A 199 30.63 -8.16 20.14
N GLU A 200 31.33 -9.25 19.87
CA GLU A 200 32.80 -9.27 19.81
C GLU A 200 33.34 -8.26 18.76
N ASP A 201 32.67 -8.11 17.64
CA ASP A 201 33.05 -7.17 16.60
C ASP A 201 32.66 -5.71 16.92
N LEU A 202 31.53 -5.50 17.59
CA LEU A 202 31.02 -4.15 17.90
C LEU A 202 31.67 -3.53 19.13
N ASP A 203 31.94 -4.31 20.19
CA ASP A 203 32.49 -3.78 21.45
C ASP A 203 33.81 -3.00 21.23
N PRO A 204 34.77 -3.44 20.41
CA PRO A 204 35.98 -2.67 20.10
C PRO A 204 35.69 -1.36 19.33
N LEU A 205 34.69 -1.36 18.44
CA LEU A 205 34.33 -0.15 17.66
C LEU A 205 33.67 0.89 18.57
N LEU A 206 32.79 0.45 19.46
CA LEU A 206 32.14 1.32 20.45
C LEU A 206 33.11 1.90 21.47
N ALA A 207 34.20 1.16 21.77
CA ALA A 207 35.25 1.63 22.67
C ALA A 207 36.19 2.68 22.07
N GLN A 208 36.19 2.82 20.76
CA GLN A 208 37.01 3.81 20.03
C GLN A 208 36.28 5.16 19.86
N GLY A 209 35.02 5.28 20.28
CA GLY A 209 34.22 6.51 20.25
C GLY A 209 33.36 6.62 19.03
#